data_a7e4f66eb402620891187525fdda50bd
#
_entry.id   a7e4f66eb402620891187525fdda50bd
#
_cell.length_a   1.000
_cell.length_b   1.000
_cell.length_c   1.000
_cell.angle_alpha   90.00
_cell.angle_beta   90.00
_cell.angle_gamma   90.00
#
_symmetry.space_group_name_H-M   'P 1'
#
loop_
_entity.id
_entity.type
_entity.pdbx_description
1 polymer ?
#
loop_
_entity_poly.entity_id
_entity_poly.type
_entity_poly.pdbx_seq_one_letter_code
_entity_poly.pdbx_strand_id
1 'polypeptide(L)'
;MGKHEAPAQEFGYGFRGRMDERYDMVRSVVGKKFIYIRNYMPHKPYGQHVSYMFQTPTTQVWKKMFDEGKLNEAQSHFWKTKPVEELYDLTNDRDEVKNLVKSRQHVDILKKMRKAHLDHVNQIIDVGFLPEGEIHSRSQGTTPYEMARTDKYPFKRIFLAADMASGLSPWATKTLSTYLKDKDS
;
A
#
# COMPACT_ATOMS: atom_id res chain seq x y z
N MET A 1 8.87 -23.53 21.61
CA MET A 1 9.03 -23.72 20.15
C MET A 1 7.94 -24.66 19.67
N GLY A 2 7.13 -24.22 18.71
CA GLY A 2 6.06 -25.06 18.14
C GLY A 2 6.63 -26.25 17.39
N LYS A 3 6.05 -27.41 17.58
CA LYS A 3 6.43 -28.67 16.92
C LYS A 3 5.78 -28.85 15.52
N HIS A 4 5.26 -27.79 14.91
CA HIS A 4 4.62 -27.90 13.60
C HIS A 4 5.56 -27.37 12.52
N GLU A 5 6.06 -28.25 11.68
CA GLU A 5 6.69 -27.90 10.41
C GLU A 5 5.59 -27.40 9.45
N ALA A 6 5.42 -26.09 9.39
CA ALA A 6 4.60 -25.51 8.34
C ALA A 6 5.40 -25.53 7.02
N PRO A 7 4.75 -25.79 5.87
CA PRO A 7 5.42 -25.70 4.58
C PRO A 7 5.97 -24.28 4.39
N ALA A 8 7.16 -24.19 3.79
CA ALA A 8 7.81 -22.92 3.52
C ALA A 8 6.89 -22.05 2.66
N GLN A 9 6.59 -20.85 3.13
CA GLN A 9 5.81 -19.88 2.36
C GLN A 9 6.66 -19.33 1.21
N GLU A 10 6.11 -19.27 0.03
CA GLU A 10 6.77 -18.68 -1.14
C GLU A 10 6.93 -17.17 -0.99
N PHE A 11 5.94 -16.50 -0.39
CA PHE A 11 5.89 -15.05 -0.22
C PHE A 11 5.67 -14.66 1.23
N GLY A 12 6.36 -13.59 1.64
CA GLY A 12 6.01 -12.79 2.80
C GLY A 12 5.07 -11.64 2.39
N TYR A 13 4.27 -11.17 3.33
CA TYR A 13 3.31 -10.08 3.09
C TYR A 13 3.51 -8.97 4.11
N GLY A 14 3.47 -7.73 3.63
CA GLY A 14 3.59 -6.55 4.46
C GLY A 14 2.48 -5.54 4.19
N PHE A 15 2.26 -4.68 5.16
CA PHE A 15 1.32 -3.58 5.02
C PHE A 15 1.85 -2.32 5.71
N ARG A 16 1.41 -1.18 5.21
CA ARG A 16 1.55 0.10 5.86
C ARG A 16 0.20 0.80 5.84
N GLY A 17 -0.34 1.05 7.01
CA GLY A 17 -1.56 1.83 7.20
C GLY A 17 -1.25 3.16 7.88
N ARG A 18 -2.12 3.58 8.81
CA ARG A 18 -1.88 4.75 9.65
C ARG A 18 -0.74 4.48 10.63
N MET A 19 0.11 5.50 10.82
CA MET A 19 1.11 5.55 11.87
C MET A 19 1.34 7.02 12.26
N ASP A 20 1.06 7.35 13.49
CA ASP A 20 1.06 8.75 13.99
C ASP A 20 0.23 9.67 13.09
N GLU A 21 0.77 10.81 12.63
CA GLU A 21 0.09 11.74 11.72
C GLU A 21 0.00 11.21 10.28
N ARG A 22 0.76 10.17 9.95
CA ARG A 22 0.74 9.59 8.60
C ARG A 22 -0.44 8.66 8.41
N TYR A 23 -1.15 8.86 7.34
CA TYR A 23 -2.16 7.93 6.86
C TYR A 23 -1.81 7.47 5.45
N ASP A 24 -1.61 6.18 5.31
CA ASP A 24 -1.25 5.55 4.03
C ASP A 24 -2.01 4.23 3.86
N MET A 25 -1.97 3.69 2.68
CA MET A 25 -2.57 2.41 2.36
C MET A 25 -1.68 1.68 1.35
N VAL A 26 -0.71 0.94 1.87
CA VAL A 26 0.29 0.20 1.08
C VAL A 26 0.24 -1.27 1.45
N ARG A 27 0.39 -2.12 0.45
CA ARG A 27 0.54 -3.57 0.62
C ARG A 27 1.76 -4.04 -0.16
N SER A 28 2.49 -4.99 0.40
CA SER A 28 3.65 -5.57 -0.27
C SER A 28 3.62 -7.10 -0.28
N VAL A 29 4.24 -7.64 -1.31
CA VAL A 29 4.53 -9.07 -1.45
C VAL A 29 6.02 -9.22 -1.62
N VAL A 30 6.67 -9.98 -0.75
CA VAL A 30 8.13 -10.15 -0.74
C VAL A 30 8.44 -11.59 -1.08
N GLY A 31 9.12 -11.80 -2.19
CA GLY A 31 9.67 -13.10 -2.59
C GLY A 31 11.18 -13.18 -2.32
N LYS A 32 11.82 -14.26 -2.75
CA LYS A 32 13.27 -14.46 -2.56
C LYS A 32 14.14 -13.41 -3.26
N LYS A 33 13.70 -12.89 -4.41
CA LYS A 33 14.46 -11.97 -5.26
C LYS A 33 13.76 -10.67 -5.57
N PHE A 34 12.44 -10.64 -5.46
CA PHE A 34 11.64 -9.50 -5.86
C PHE A 34 10.72 -9.05 -4.72
N ILE A 35 10.48 -7.76 -4.67
CA ILE A 35 9.40 -7.16 -3.88
C ILE A 35 8.43 -6.47 -4.84
N TYR A 36 7.15 -6.70 -4.63
CA TYR A 36 6.05 -5.99 -5.27
C TYR A 36 5.34 -5.15 -4.24
N ILE A 37 5.06 -3.89 -4.58
CA ILE A 37 4.36 -2.93 -3.72
C ILE A 37 3.15 -2.39 -4.46
N ARG A 38 2.00 -2.38 -3.80
CA ARG A 38 0.75 -1.77 -4.27
C ARG A 38 0.41 -0.57 -3.40
N ASN A 39 0.37 0.61 -3.99
CA ASN A 39 0.04 1.87 -3.34
C ASN A 39 -1.41 2.25 -3.65
N TYR A 40 -2.29 2.18 -2.65
CA TYR A 40 -3.69 2.57 -2.78
C TYR A 40 -3.92 4.07 -2.55
N MET A 41 -2.91 4.77 -2.03
CA MET A 41 -2.89 6.23 -1.88
C MET A 41 -1.68 6.84 -2.63
N PRO A 42 -1.62 6.71 -3.97
CA PRO A 42 -0.46 7.15 -4.75
C PRO A 42 -0.28 8.68 -4.74
N HIS A 43 -1.34 9.44 -4.47
CA HIS A 43 -1.29 10.90 -4.36
C HIS A 43 -0.46 11.41 -3.16
N LYS A 44 -0.20 10.55 -2.18
CA LYS A 44 0.61 10.90 -1.01
C LYS A 44 2.09 10.58 -1.25
N PRO A 45 3.04 11.43 -0.80
CA PRO A 45 4.46 11.14 -0.87
C PRO A 45 4.83 10.03 0.13
N TYR A 46 6.01 9.42 -0.06
CA TYR A 46 6.57 8.52 0.96
C TYR A 46 6.91 9.29 2.24
N GLY A 47 7.51 10.47 2.09
CA GLY A 47 7.91 11.38 3.16
C GLY A 47 6.77 12.27 3.65
N GLN A 48 5.66 11.69 4.07
CA GLN A 48 4.60 12.44 4.74
C GLN A 48 5.12 13.05 6.05
N HIS A 49 4.58 14.20 6.45
CA HIS A 49 4.98 14.87 7.67
C HIS A 49 4.73 14.00 8.91
N VAL A 50 5.73 13.97 9.78
CA VAL A 50 5.65 13.41 11.14
C VAL A 50 6.48 14.31 12.05
N SER A 51 5.87 14.83 13.12
CA SER A 51 6.47 15.90 13.94
C SER A 51 7.87 15.55 14.42
N TYR A 52 8.08 14.37 15.01
CA TYR A 52 9.39 13.98 15.52
C TYR A 52 10.44 13.81 14.42
N MET A 53 10.05 13.30 13.25
CA MET A 53 10.97 13.14 12.11
C MET A 53 11.45 14.49 11.61
N PHE A 54 10.56 15.49 11.54
CA PHE A 54 10.90 16.84 11.09
C PHE A 54 11.66 17.67 12.14
N GLN A 55 11.80 17.19 13.37
CA GLN A 55 12.71 17.77 14.38
C GLN A 55 14.17 17.36 14.14
N THR A 56 14.44 16.31 13.34
CA THR A 56 15.82 15.88 13.07
C THR A 56 16.49 16.80 12.05
N PRO A 57 17.75 17.27 12.31
CA PRO A 57 18.46 18.15 11.39
C PRO A 57 18.62 17.56 9.98
N THR A 58 18.86 16.26 9.88
CA THR A 58 19.01 15.57 8.58
C THR A 58 17.75 15.69 7.74
N THR A 59 16.57 15.45 8.32
CA THR A 59 15.29 15.57 7.60
C THR A 59 15.04 17.00 7.13
N GLN A 60 15.33 17.99 7.97
CA GLN A 60 15.17 19.41 7.64
C GLN A 60 16.08 19.81 6.46
N VAL A 61 17.35 19.43 6.51
CA VAL A 61 18.31 19.72 5.43
C VAL A 61 17.89 19.01 4.14
N TRP A 62 17.52 17.72 4.22
CA TRP A 62 17.08 16.95 3.06
C TRP A 62 15.83 17.54 2.41
N LYS A 63 14.82 17.91 3.22
CA LYS A 63 13.61 18.57 2.72
C LYS A 63 13.91 19.91 2.06
N LYS A 64 14.75 20.73 2.69
CA LYS A 64 15.20 22.01 2.13
C LYS A 64 15.89 21.83 0.77
N MET A 65 16.82 20.87 0.67
CA MET A 65 17.50 20.56 -0.59
C MET A 65 16.52 20.09 -1.68
N PHE A 66 15.49 19.32 -1.31
CA PHE A 66 14.44 18.94 -2.23
C PHE A 66 13.68 20.17 -2.76
N ASP A 67 13.24 21.06 -1.88
CA ASP A 67 12.48 22.27 -2.24
C ASP A 67 13.30 23.24 -3.11
N GLU A 68 14.62 23.25 -2.92
CA GLU A 68 15.57 24.04 -3.72
C GLU A 68 15.99 23.35 -5.05
N GLY A 69 15.47 22.15 -5.33
CA GLY A 69 15.81 21.38 -6.56
C GLY A 69 17.27 20.89 -6.61
N LYS A 70 17.93 20.74 -5.48
CA LYS A 70 19.36 20.36 -5.35
C LYS A 70 19.60 18.85 -5.27
N LEU A 71 18.54 18.05 -5.24
CA LEU A 71 18.63 16.60 -5.14
C LEU A 71 18.59 15.94 -6.52
N ASN A 72 19.32 14.83 -6.67
CA ASN A 72 19.16 13.97 -7.83
C ASN A 72 17.85 13.16 -7.75
N GLU A 73 17.56 12.37 -8.79
CA GLU A 73 16.29 11.62 -8.89
C GLU A 73 16.09 10.64 -7.72
N ALA A 74 17.10 9.83 -7.41
CA ALA A 74 17.05 8.85 -6.32
C ALA A 74 16.86 9.52 -4.96
N GLN A 75 17.58 10.61 -4.69
CA GLN A 75 17.47 11.38 -3.46
C GLN A 75 16.11 12.08 -3.31
N SER A 76 15.49 12.45 -4.44
CA SER A 76 14.19 13.13 -4.48
C SER A 76 13.02 12.18 -4.31
N HIS A 77 13.22 10.87 -4.53
CA HIS A 77 12.15 9.86 -4.54
C HIS A 77 11.25 9.93 -3.30
N PHE A 78 11.84 10.00 -2.13
CA PHE A 78 11.13 10.03 -0.86
C PHE A 78 10.09 11.17 -0.74
N TRP A 79 10.34 12.31 -1.40
CA TRP A 79 9.49 13.49 -1.34
C TRP A 79 8.43 13.56 -2.43
N LYS A 80 8.51 12.66 -3.42
CA LYS A 80 7.56 12.60 -4.54
C LYS A 80 6.35 11.72 -4.20
N THR A 81 5.28 11.93 -4.94
CA THR A 81 4.12 11.04 -4.93
C THR A 81 4.52 9.63 -5.40
N LYS A 82 3.79 8.63 -4.93
CA LYS A 82 4.09 7.23 -5.21
C LYS A 82 3.55 6.79 -6.57
N PRO A 83 4.21 5.89 -7.27
CA PRO A 83 3.55 5.16 -8.35
C PRO A 83 2.46 4.24 -7.78
N VAL A 84 1.49 3.87 -8.62
CA VAL A 84 0.42 2.94 -8.20
C VAL A 84 0.97 1.58 -7.83
N GLU A 85 2.00 1.14 -8.56
CA GLU A 85 2.65 -0.16 -8.36
C GLU A 85 4.16 -0.02 -8.48
N GLU A 86 4.86 -0.85 -7.72
CA GLU A 86 6.30 -0.93 -7.74
C GLU A 86 6.75 -2.39 -7.77
N LEU A 87 7.81 -2.66 -8.50
CA LEU A 87 8.49 -3.96 -8.54
C LEU A 87 9.99 -3.73 -8.53
N TYR A 88 10.70 -4.33 -7.59
CA TYR A 88 12.15 -4.21 -7.48
C TYR A 88 12.82 -5.56 -7.40
N ASP A 89 14.02 -5.68 -8.01
CA ASP A 89 14.91 -6.84 -7.91
C ASP A 89 15.87 -6.65 -6.75
N LEU A 90 15.56 -7.20 -5.60
CA LEU A 90 16.35 -7.08 -4.37
C LEU A 90 17.77 -7.70 -4.48
N THR A 91 18.05 -8.47 -5.53
CA THR A 91 19.37 -9.03 -5.78
C THR A 91 20.32 -7.98 -6.37
N ASN A 92 19.78 -7.13 -7.27
CA ASN A 92 20.57 -6.17 -8.04
C ASN A 92 20.27 -4.71 -7.66
N ASP A 93 19.21 -4.47 -6.92
CA ASP A 93 18.73 -3.13 -6.54
C ASP A 93 18.18 -3.17 -5.09
N ARG A 94 19.11 -3.24 -4.13
CA ARG A 94 18.77 -3.33 -2.70
C ARG A 94 18.14 -2.06 -2.15
N ASP A 95 18.40 -0.93 -2.80
CA ASP A 95 17.88 0.38 -2.39
C ASP A 95 16.52 0.71 -3.05
N GLU A 96 15.97 -0.23 -3.85
CA GLU A 96 14.65 -0.10 -4.48
C GLU A 96 14.51 1.18 -5.32
N VAL A 97 15.53 1.51 -6.10
CA VAL A 97 15.61 2.73 -6.90
C VAL A 97 14.98 2.56 -8.30
N LYS A 98 15.13 1.36 -8.89
CA LYS A 98 14.72 1.08 -10.26
C LYS A 98 13.40 0.31 -10.31
N ASN A 99 12.28 1.02 -10.44
CA ASN A 99 10.97 0.38 -10.56
C ASN A 99 10.82 -0.37 -11.90
N LEU A 100 10.62 -1.68 -11.83
CA LEU A 100 10.54 -2.61 -12.96
C LEU A 100 9.11 -2.87 -13.48
N VAL A 101 8.10 -2.20 -12.96
CA VAL A 101 6.67 -2.42 -13.35
C VAL A 101 6.46 -2.27 -14.87
N LYS A 102 7.22 -1.39 -15.53
CA LYS A 102 7.15 -1.19 -17.00
C LYS A 102 8.10 -2.08 -17.81
N SER A 103 8.87 -2.92 -17.15
CA SER A 103 9.86 -3.78 -17.80
C SER A 103 9.20 -4.98 -18.48
N ARG A 104 9.39 -5.10 -19.79
CA ARG A 104 8.88 -6.25 -20.57
C ARG A 104 9.48 -7.58 -20.10
N GLN A 105 10.71 -7.57 -19.61
CA GLN A 105 11.42 -8.76 -19.14
C GLN A 105 10.87 -9.30 -17.81
N HIS A 106 10.14 -8.47 -17.04
CA HIS A 106 9.64 -8.81 -15.72
C HIS A 106 8.12 -8.99 -15.66
N VAL A 107 7.45 -9.07 -16.81
CA VAL A 107 5.98 -9.17 -16.90
C VAL A 107 5.44 -10.39 -16.15
N ASP A 108 6.09 -11.54 -16.25
CA ASP A 108 5.58 -12.77 -15.64
C ASP A 108 5.72 -12.76 -14.12
N ILE A 109 6.86 -12.28 -13.60
CA ILE A 109 7.01 -12.12 -12.15
C ILE A 109 6.05 -11.06 -11.61
N LEU A 110 5.84 -9.96 -12.32
CA LEU A 110 4.86 -8.93 -11.96
C LEU A 110 3.44 -9.52 -11.87
N LYS A 111 3.01 -10.28 -12.87
CA LYS A 111 1.71 -10.97 -12.85
C LYS A 111 1.59 -11.92 -11.67
N LYS A 112 2.63 -12.71 -11.40
CA LYS A 112 2.66 -13.66 -10.29
C LYS A 112 2.50 -12.96 -8.95
N MET A 113 3.25 -11.88 -8.72
CA MET A 113 3.21 -11.14 -7.46
C MET A 113 1.91 -10.34 -7.29
N ARG A 114 1.35 -9.78 -8.37
CA ARG A 114 0.00 -9.19 -8.37
C ARG A 114 -1.06 -10.20 -7.93
N LYS A 115 -0.98 -11.42 -8.50
CA LYS A 115 -1.90 -12.50 -8.12
C LYS A 115 -1.75 -12.86 -6.65
N ALA A 116 -0.52 -13.03 -6.17
CA ALA A 116 -0.25 -13.33 -4.76
C ALA A 116 -0.80 -12.24 -3.83
N HIS A 117 -0.64 -10.96 -4.20
CA HIS A 117 -1.24 -9.85 -3.47
C HIS A 117 -2.77 -9.94 -3.42
N LEU A 118 -3.43 -10.12 -4.57
CA LEU A 118 -4.89 -10.23 -4.64
C LEU A 118 -5.42 -11.44 -3.86
N ASP A 119 -4.77 -12.59 -3.99
CA ASP A 119 -5.14 -13.79 -3.24
C ASP A 119 -5.04 -13.54 -1.74
N HIS A 120 -3.96 -12.91 -1.28
CA HIS A 120 -3.74 -12.63 0.14
C HIS A 120 -4.78 -11.68 0.72
N VAL A 121 -5.02 -10.52 0.10
CA VAL A 121 -6.00 -9.55 0.64
C VAL A 121 -7.42 -10.11 0.66
N ASN A 122 -7.77 -10.97 -0.31
CA ASN A 122 -9.04 -11.68 -0.32
C ASN A 122 -9.12 -12.76 0.77
N GLN A 123 -8.04 -13.51 0.98
CA GLN A 123 -7.97 -14.58 1.98
C GLN A 123 -8.13 -14.04 3.40
N ILE A 124 -7.44 -12.92 3.71
CA ILE A 124 -7.49 -12.34 5.06
C ILE A 124 -8.72 -11.44 5.27
N ILE A 125 -9.44 -11.07 4.21
CA ILE A 125 -10.53 -10.07 4.25
C ILE A 125 -9.99 -8.78 4.89
N ASP A 126 -9.02 -8.15 4.20
CA ASP A 126 -8.20 -7.07 4.74
C ASP A 126 -9.04 -5.86 5.18
N VAL A 127 -9.19 -5.68 6.47
CA VAL A 127 -9.94 -4.54 7.07
C VAL A 127 -9.22 -3.21 6.94
N GLY A 128 -7.95 -3.21 6.58
CA GLY A 128 -7.14 -2.00 6.43
C GLY A 128 -7.52 -1.14 5.21
N PHE A 129 -8.58 -1.48 4.48
CA PHE A 129 -9.23 -0.62 3.49
C PHE A 129 -10.28 0.31 4.11
N LEU A 130 -10.61 0.12 5.40
CA LEU A 130 -11.41 1.07 6.17
C LEU A 130 -10.51 2.06 6.93
N PRO A 131 -10.96 3.31 7.11
CA PRO A 131 -10.37 4.19 8.09
C PRO A 131 -10.42 3.57 9.50
N GLU A 132 -9.41 3.85 10.33
CA GLU A 132 -9.32 3.27 11.68
C GLU A 132 -10.56 3.52 12.53
N GLY A 133 -11.12 4.75 12.47
CA GLY A 133 -12.37 5.08 13.17
C GLY A 133 -13.55 4.21 12.74
N GLU A 134 -13.64 3.87 11.45
CA GLU A 134 -14.68 2.97 10.93
C GLU A 134 -14.48 1.53 11.41
N ILE A 135 -13.23 1.06 11.48
CA ILE A 135 -12.93 -0.26 12.04
C ILE A 135 -13.45 -0.34 13.47
N HIS A 136 -13.14 0.68 14.30
CA HIS A 136 -13.58 0.73 15.69
C HIS A 136 -15.11 0.82 15.83
N SER A 137 -15.74 1.69 15.04
CA SER A 137 -17.21 1.87 15.09
C SER A 137 -17.95 0.60 14.70
N ARG A 138 -17.53 -0.04 13.60
CA ARG A 138 -18.20 -1.24 13.08
C ARG A 138 -17.93 -2.49 13.91
N SER A 139 -16.82 -2.54 14.64
CA SER A 139 -16.46 -3.68 15.50
C SER A 139 -16.91 -3.54 16.95
N GLN A 140 -17.75 -2.55 17.28
CA GLN A 140 -18.28 -2.44 18.64
C GLN A 140 -18.99 -3.71 19.09
N GLY A 141 -18.58 -4.24 20.25
CA GLY A 141 -19.10 -5.48 20.82
C GLY A 141 -18.53 -6.77 20.23
N THR A 142 -17.55 -6.65 19.33
CA THR A 142 -16.87 -7.79 18.69
C THR A 142 -15.42 -7.42 18.33
N THR A 143 -14.70 -8.31 17.65
CA THR A 143 -13.35 -8.02 17.14
C THR A 143 -13.41 -7.53 15.68
N PRO A 144 -12.41 -6.76 15.19
CA PRO A 144 -12.29 -6.43 13.76
C PRO A 144 -12.27 -7.67 12.86
N TYR A 145 -11.70 -8.77 13.34
CA TYR A 145 -11.66 -10.04 12.62
C TYR A 145 -13.06 -10.64 12.41
N GLU A 146 -13.87 -10.65 13.45
CA GLU A 146 -15.25 -11.17 13.38
C GLU A 146 -16.15 -10.22 12.59
N MET A 147 -16.05 -8.91 12.84
CA MET A 147 -16.78 -7.87 12.11
C MET A 147 -16.55 -7.99 10.59
N ALA A 148 -15.30 -8.23 10.17
CA ALA A 148 -14.93 -8.35 8.76
C ALA A 148 -15.65 -9.52 8.04
N ARG A 149 -16.21 -10.48 8.77
CA ARG A 149 -16.92 -11.63 8.24
C ARG A 149 -18.44 -11.50 8.30
N THR A 150 -18.92 -10.29 8.52
CA THR A 150 -20.33 -9.93 8.54
C THR A 150 -20.65 -8.90 7.46
N ASP A 151 -21.94 -8.60 7.27
CA ASP A 151 -22.41 -7.56 6.34
C ASP A 151 -22.00 -6.14 6.74
N LYS A 152 -21.43 -5.97 7.94
CA LYS A 152 -20.84 -4.68 8.38
C LYS A 152 -19.60 -4.28 7.59
N TYR A 153 -18.99 -5.24 6.87
CA TYR A 153 -17.84 -4.98 6.02
C TYR A 153 -18.01 -5.59 4.63
N PRO A 154 -18.61 -4.90 3.67
CA PRO A 154 -18.74 -5.35 2.29
C PRO A 154 -17.39 -5.27 1.56
N PHE A 155 -16.44 -6.12 1.97
CA PHE A 155 -15.03 -6.09 1.59
C PHE A 155 -14.80 -5.93 0.08
N LYS A 156 -15.44 -6.78 -0.73
CA LYS A 156 -15.22 -6.76 -2.19
C LYS A 156 -15.54 -5.42 -2.82
N ARG A 157 -16.56 -4.75 -2.31
CA ARG A 157 -17.02 -3.45 -2.81
C ARG A 157 -16.05 -2.34 -2.39
N ILE A 158 -15.66 -2.31 -1.11
CA ILE A 158 -14.70 -1.33 -0.58
C ILE A 158 -13.33 -1.51 -1.23
N PHE A 159 -12.86 -2.77 -1.34
CA PHE A 159 -11.61 -3.08 -2.03
C PHE A 159 -11.63 -2.62 -3.49
N LEU A 160 -12.69 -2.91 -4.24
CA LEU A 160 -12.84 -2.48 -5.63
C LEU A 160 -12.81 -0.95 -5.75
N ALA A 161 -13.51 -0.25 -4.86
CA ALA A 161 -13.49 1.22 -4.83
C ALA A 161 -12.08 1.77 -4.59
N ALA A 162 -11.35 1.23 -3.63
CA ALA A 162 -9.96 1.63 -3.33
C ALA A 162 -9.02 1.33 -4.52
N ASP A 163 -9.17 0.17 -5.16
CA ASP A 163 -8.36 -0.21 -6.31
C ASP A 163 -8.60 0.71 -7.51
N MET A 164 -9.87 1.00 -7.82
CA MET A 164 -10.26 1.92 -8.89
C MET A 164 -9.78 3.35 -8.61
N ALA A 165 -9.94 3.85 -7.37
CA ALA A 165 -9.53 5.20 -6.99
C ALA A 165 -8.01 5.37 -7.12
N SER A 166 -7.23 4.35 -6.75
CA SER A 166 -5.78 4.38 -6.84
C SER A 166 -5.25 4.30 -8.29
N GLY A 167 -6.00 3.68 -9.20
CA GLY A 167 -5.63 3.53 -10.60
C GLY A 167 -5.69 4.81 -11.42
N LEU A 168 -6.29 5.89 -10.90
CA LEU A 168 -6.43 7.20 -11.55
C LEU A 168 -7.02 7.13 -12.97
N SER A 169 -7.83 6.12 -13.26
CA SER A 169 -8.47 5.96 -14.56
C SER A 169 -9.67 6.90 -14.72
N PRO A 170 -9.78 7.66 -15.82
CA PRO A 170 -10.92 8.56 -16.05
C PRO A 170 -12.29 7.86 -16.02
N TRP A 171 -12.38 6.61 -16.48
CA TRP A 171 -13.63 5.84 -16.41
C TRP A 171 -14.01 5.45 -14.97
N ALA A 172 -13.03 5.27 -14.10
CA ALA A 172 -13.25 4.98 -12.70
C ALA A 172 -14.02 6.11 -12.00
N THR A 173 -13.78 7.37 -12.37
CA THR A 173 -14.45 8.54 -11.79
C THR A 173 -15.98 8.42 -11.89
N LYS A 174 -16.52 8.00 -13.03
CA LYS A 174 -17.96 7.81 -13.21
C LYS A 174 -18.52 6.73 -12.28
N THR A 175 -17.84 5.61 -12.17
CA THR A 175 -18.25 4.50 -11.28
C THR A 175 -18.11 4.89 -9.81
N LEU A 176 -16.99 5.51 -9.44
CA LEU A 176 -16.75 5.98 -8.06
C LEU A 176 -17.77 7.04 -7.63
N SER A 177 -18.20 7.94 -8.52
CA SER A 177 -19.23 8.93 -8.19
C SER A 177 -20.59 8.30 -7.84
N THR A 178 -20.86 7.06 -8.27
CA THR A 178 -22.04 6.33 -7.82
C THR A 178 -21.91 5.86 -6.37
N TYR A 179 -20.69 5.59 -5.93
CA TYR A 179 -20.43 5.17 -4.54
C TYR A 179 -20.53 6.31 -3.53
N LEU A 180 -20.36 7.57 -3.95
CA LEU A 180 -20.55 8.74 -3.06
C LEU A 180 -21.97 8.86 -2.47
N LYS A 181 -22.94 8.16 -3.04
CA LYS A 181 -24.32 8.10 -2.55
C LYS A 181 -24.57 6.86 -1.68
N ASP A 182 -23.57 6.08 -1.44
CA ASP A 182 -23.65 4.85 -0.70
C ASP A 182 -23.51 5.09 0.80
N LYS A 183 -24.12 4.23 1.61
CA LYS A 183 -24.00 4.27 3.07
C LYS A 183 -22.59 3.98 3.56
N ASP A 184 -21.77 3.33 2.71
CA ASP A 184 -20.38 2.96 2.98
C ASP A 184 -19.34 3.86 2.28
N SER A 185 -19.75 5.03 1.78
CA SER A 185 -18.88 6.02 1.14
C SER A 185 -18.12 6.91 2.14
#